data_338c37d6104dea551c198a3141568df7
#
_entry.id   338c37d6104dea551c198a3141568df7
#
_cell.length_a   1.000
_cell.length_b   1.000
_cell.length_c   1.000
_cell.angle_alpha   90.00
_cell.angle_beta   90.00
_cell.angle_gamma   90.00
#
_symmetry.space_group_name_H-M   'P 1'
#
loop_
_entity.id
_entity.type
_entity.pdbx_description
1 polymer ?
#
loop_
_entity_poly.entity_id
_entity_poly.type
_entity_poly.pdbx_seq_one_letter_code
_entity_poly.pdbx_strand_id
1 'polypeptide(L)'
;MPGYHSPPILGAVLTRLAATAATLVLLPTLAACGGGSSSSVAQDSGPSTPTSPTSSSSAVSTTSCDYPADSQSATRKVDPPPSTPDVQGQVPVTMKTSIGTLDATLDADKAPCTVNSFVSLAKQGFFDKTQCHRLTTASIFVLQCGDPSGTGTGGPGYTIPDELSGHETYGAGTLAMANTGQPDSGGSQFFIVYQDTPLPPTYTVFGKVSAPGVKLLQKAAKQGTDNAFGQGDGHPKVAVTIDTVTEN
;
A
#
# COMPACT_ATOMS: atom_id res chain seq x y z
N MET A 1 8.60 56.85 0.37
CA MET A 1 9.28 56.16 1.48
C MET A 1 8.29 55.99 2.60
N PRO A 2 7.87 54.81 2.93
CA PRO A 2 7.63 54.40 4.30
C PRO A 2 8.20 53.00 4.56
N GLY A 3 8.81 52.82 5.57
CA GLY A 3 9.11 52.17 6.79
C GLY A 3 8.94 50.63 6.74
N TYR A 4 10.11 49.93 6.71
CA TYR A 4 10.21 48.52 7.04
C TYR A 4 10.01 48.32 8.55
N HIS A 5 9.02 47.53 8.92
CA HIS A 5 8.91 46.99 10.28
C HIS A 5 9.17 45.49 10.23
N SER A 6 10.29 45.06 10.81
CA SER A 6 10.62 43.66 11.09
C SER A 6 9.90 43.22 12.37
N PRO A 7 9.32 42.00 12.42
CA PRO A 7 8.86 41.43 13.69
C PRO A 7 9.99 40.66 14.41
N PRO A 8 9.89 40.50 15.74
CA PRO A 8 10.99 40.05 16.60
C PRO A 8 11.14 38.53 16.65
N ILE A 9 12.41 38.17 16.83
CA ILE A 9 12.89 36.83 17.17
C ILE A 9 12.63 36.59 18.65
N LEU A 10 11.89 35.54 19.02
CA LEU A 10 11.88 34.93 20.37
C LEU A 10 11.24 33.54 20.19
N GLY A 11 11.67 32.44 20.79
CA GLY A 11 12.63 32.18 21.83
C GLY A 11 12.80 30.66 21.93
N ALA A 12 14.00 30.26 22.27
CA ALA A 12 14.38 28.89 22.54
C ALA A 12 13.67 28.36 23.80
N VAL A 13 12.96 27.24 23.68
CA VAL A 13 12.50 26.47 24.83
C VAL A 13 13.40 25.24 24.96
N LEU A 14 14.30 25.30 25.93
CA LEU A 14 15.00 24.14 26.46
C LEU A 14 14.00 23.22 27.17
N THR A 15 13.82 22.02 26.71
CA THR A 15 13.13 20.96 27.46
C THR A 15 14.14 19.94 27.95
N ARG A 16 14.16 19.76 29.24
CA ARG A 16 15.09 18.95 30.03
C ARG A 16 14.88 17.45 29.79
N LEU A 17 16.00 16.74 29.62
CA LEU A 17 16.08 15.28 29.73
C LEU A 17 15.75 14.86 31.17
N ALA A 18 14.79 13.96 31.31
CA ALA A 18 14.62 13.15 32.52
C ALA A 18 15.04 11.72 32.18
N ALA A 19 16.16 11.31 32.75
CA ALA A 19 16.62 9.93 32.79
C ALA A 19 15.87 9.19 33.88
N THR A 20 15.22 8.07 33.56
CA THR A 20 14.71 7.12 34.55
C THR A 20 15.38 5.77 34.35
N ALA A 21 15.90 5.29 35.46
CA ALA A 21 16.74 4.12 35.62
C ALA A 21 15.99 2.80 35.40
N ALA A 22 16.71 1.85 34.83
CA ALA A 22 16.33 0.45 34.69
C ALA A 22 16.31 -0.26 36.04
N THR A 23 15.26 -1.00 36.31
CA THR A 23 15.23 -2.03 37.35
C THR A 23 15.10 -3.40 36.70
N LEU A 24 16.17 -4.17 36.86
CA LEU A 24 16.33 -5.56 36.46
C LEU A 24 15.65 -6.44 37.53
N VAL A 25 14.66 -7.25 37.13
CA VAL A 25 14.11 -8.32 38.00
C VAL A 25 14.41 -9.66 37.35
N LEU A 26 15.30 -10.40 37.98
CA LEU A 26 15.53 -11.84 37.75
C LEU A 26 14.48 -12.61 38.56
N LEU A 27 13.90 -13.64 37.96
CA LEU A 27 13.22 -14.73 38.68
C LEU A 27 13.43 -16.08 37.95
N PRO A 28 13.42 -17.18 38.73
CA PRO A 28 14.13 -18.40 38.40
C PRO A 28 13.27 -19.47 37.72
N THR A 29 13.97 -20.41 37.12
CA THR A 29 13.59 -21.69 36.54
C THR A 29 12.96 -22.65 37.56
N LEU A 30 11.90 -23.33 37.16
CA LEU A 30 11.49 -24.61 37.78
C LEU A 30 11.24 -25.63 36.67
N ALA A 31 12.05 -26.68 36.70
CA ALA A 31 11.92 -27.92 35.96
C ALA A 31 10.98 -28.87 36.69
N ALA A 32 10.14 -29.58 35.97
CA ALA A 32 9.48 -30.79 36.50
C ALA A 32 9.39 -31.83 35.37
N CYS A 33 10.04 -32.97 35.63
CA CYS A 33 10.01 -34.23 34.91
C CYS A 33 8.76 -35.04 35.26
N GLY A 34 8.39 -35.97 34.35
CA GLY A 34 7.53 -37.13 34.60
C GLY A 34 6.82 -37.48 33.29
N GLY A 35 7.06 -38.56 32.65
CA GLY A 35 7.26 -39.95 33.05
C GLY A 35 6.12 -40.81 32.54
N GLY A 36 6.37 -41.61 31.47
CA GLY A 36 6.06 -43.02 31.34
C GLY A 36 4.62 -43.39 30.92
N SER A 37 4.43 -44.08 29.83
CA SER A 37 4.33 -45.55 29.75
C SER A 37 3.63 -46.01 28.47
N SER A 38 4.19 -47.00 27.91
CA SER A 38 3.75 -47.83 26.79
C SER A 38 2.55 -48.73 27.14
N SER A 39 1.74 -49.14 26.15
CA SER A 39 1.15 -50.48 25.96
C SER A 39 0.33 -50.47 24.67
N SER A 40 0.76 -51.12 23.65
CA SER A 40 0.52 -52.50 23.17
C SER A 40 -0.86 -52.79 22.56
N VAL A 41 -0.81 -53.02 21.27
CA VAL A 41 -1.44 -54.02 20.35
C VAL A 41 -2.89 -54.47 20.63
N ALA A 42 -3.74 -54.32 19.61
CA ALA A 42 -4.65 -55.36 19.16
C ALA A 42 -5.02 -55.11 17.69
N GLN A 43 -4.69 -56.09 16.83
CA GLN A 43 -5.24 -56.26 15.49
C GLN A 43 -6.67 -56.75 15.60
N ASP A 44 -7.59 -56.11 14.88
CA ASP A 44 -8.86 -56.74 14.54
C ASP A 44 -9.20 -56.49 13.06
N SER A 45 -9.42 -57.59 12.36
CA SER A 45 -9.74 -57.64 10.94
C SER A 45 -11.26 -57.61 10.76
N GLY A 46 -11.83 -56.57 10.22
CA GLY A 46 -13.24 -56.48 9.86
C GLY A 46 -13.46 -55.89 8.45
N PRO A 47 -14.50 -56.26 7.73
CA PRO A 47 -14.59 -56.24 6.29
C PRO A 47 -14.80 -54.84 5.70
N SER A 48 -14.14 -54.64 4.54
CA SER A 48 -14.20 -53.41 3.73
C SER A 48 -15.57 -53.14 3.19
N THR A 49 -16.17 -52.04 3.62
CA THR A 49 -17.32 -51.39 2.94
C THR A 49 -16.78 -50.38 1.93
N PRO A 50 -17.30 -50.29 0.70
CA PRO A 50 -16.86 -49.29 -0.26
C PRO A 50 -17.36 -47.89 0.16
N THR A 51 -16.43 -47.06 0.61
CA THR A 51 -16.69 -45.66 0.89
C THR A 51 -16.81 -44.90 -0.42
N SER A 52 -17.99 -44.39 -0.71
CA SER A 52 -18.24 -43.42 -1.78
C SER A 52 -17.27 -42.24 -1.68
N PRO A 53 -16.77 -41.69 -2.79
CA PRO A 53 -15.93 -40.51 -2.75
C PRO A 53 -16.79 -39.33 -2.27
N THR A 54 -16.55 -38.91 -1.05
CA THR A 54 -17.04 -37.62 -0.59
C THR A 54 -16.36 -36.55 -1.42
N SER A 55 -17.10 -35.94 -2.34
CA SER A 55 -16.69 -34.72 -3.03
C SER A 55 -16.44 -33.67 -1.97
N SER A 56 -15.18 -33.44 -1.62
CA SER A 56 -14.77 -32.28 -0.88
C SER A 56 -15.06 -31.07 -1.75
N SER A 57 -16.21 -30.46 -1.54
CA SER A 57 -16.48 -29.11 -2.01
C SER A 57 -15.49 -28.22 -1.27
N SER A 58 -14.41 -27.84 -1.94
CA SER A 58 -13.53 -26.77 -1.48
C SER A 58 -14.41 -25.52 -1.37
N ALA A 59 -14.77 -25.14 -0.15
CA ALA A 59 -15.37 -23.84 0.12
C ALA A 59 -14.39 -22.79 -0.40
N VAL A 60 -14.72 -22.14 -1.49
CA VAL A 60 -14.03 -20.95 -1.94
C VAL A 60 -14.23 -19.93 -0.82
N SER A 61 -13.19 -19.66 -0.05
CA SER A 61 -13.18 -18.58 0.92
C SER A 61 -13.30 -17.29 0.13
N THR A 62 -14.50 -16.72 0.05
CA THR A 62 -14.71 -15.42 -0.55
C THR A 62 -14.20 -14.37 0.42
N THR A 63 -13.11 -13.71 0.08
CA THR A 63 -12.62 -12.54 0.82
C THR A 63 -13.72 -11.48 0.81
N SER A 64 -14.06 -10.95 2.00
CA SER A 64 -14.98 -9.81 2.11
C SER A 64 -14.17 -8.58 2.47
N CYS A 65 -14.36 -7.51 1.70
CA CYS A 65 -13.70 -6.23 1.88
C CYS A 65 -14.65 -5.24 2.55
N ASP A 66 -14.13 -4.45 3.44
CA ASP A 66 -14.83 -3.32 4.05
C ASP A 66 -14.23 -2.01 3.54
N TYR A 67 -15.09 -1.06 3.16
CA TYR A 67 -14.70 0.25 2.65
C TYR A 67 -15.43 1.34 3.46
N PRO A 68 -15.02 1.56 4.73
CA PRO A 68 -15.68 2.53 5.59
C PRO A 68 -15.57 3.94 5.01
N ALA A 69 -16.62 4.74 5.19
CA ALA A 69 -16.61 6.12 4.75
C ALA A 69 -15.48 6.90 5.44
N ASP A 70 -14.72 7.66 4.63
CA ASP A 70 -13.72 8.59 5.15
C ASP A 70 -14.41 9.83 5.75
N SER A 71 -13.74 10.44 6.70
CA SER A 71 -14.11 11.76 7.23
C SER A 71 -14.02 12.86 6.15
N GLN A 72 -13.21 12.66 5.13
CA GLN A 72 -13.09 13.54 3.97
C GLN A 72 -14.00 13.08 2.83
N SER A 73 -14.72 14.04 2.25
CA SER A 73 -15.53 13.76 1.06
C SER A 73 -14.68 13.37 -0.14
N ALA A 74 -15.23 12.54 -1.01
CA ALA A 74 -14.59 12.18 -2.26
C ALA A 74 -14.20 13.42 -3.09
N THR A 75 -12.96 13.45 -3.57
CA THR A 75 -12.46 14.52 -4.46
C THR A 75 -13.13 14.47 -5.84
N ARG A 76 -13.54 13.29 -6.25
CA ARG A 76 -14.34 13.01 -7.45
C ARG A 76 -15.43 12.02 -7.05
N LYS A 77 -16.68 12.28 -7.47
CA LYS A 77 -17.81 11.40 -7.14
C LYS A 77 -17.59 10.02 -7.72
N VAL A 78 -17.59 9.00 -6.85
CA VAL A 78 -17.50 7.59 -7.18
C VAL A 78 -18.32 6.80 -6.18
N ASP A 79 -18.71 5.61 -6.57
CA ASP A 79 -19.33 4.64 -5.68
C ASP A 79 -18.24 3.75 -5.06
N PRO A 80 -18.35 3.36 -3.77
CA PRO A 80 -17.48 2.36 -3.19
C PRO A 80 -17.54 1.05 -3.98
N PRO A 81 -16.43 0.30 -4.04
CA PRO A 81 -16.43 -1.00 -4.71
C PRO A 81 -17.31 -2.01 -3.97
N PRO A 82 -17.77 -3.11 -4.62
CA PRO A 82 -18.49 -4.17 -3.95
C PRO A 82 -17.62 -4.81 -2.85
N SER A 83 -18.25 -5.25 -1.76
CA SER A 83 -17.55 -5.90 -0.64
C SER A 83 -16.97 -7.27 -1.02
N THR A 84 -17.51 -7.93 -2.03
CA THR A 84 -16.91 -9.13 -2.62
C THR A 84 -16.09 -8.70 -3.83
N PRO A 85 -14.76 -8.95 -3.85
CA PRO A 85 -13.93 -8.59 -4.99
C PRO A 85 -14.39 -9.24 -6.29
N ASP A 86 -14.49 -8.45 -7.35
CA ASP A 86 -14.83 -8.91 -8.70
C ASP A 86 -13.61 -9.46 -9.46
N VAL A 87 -12.41 -9.22 -8.93
CA VAL A 87 -11.13 -9.59 -9.55
C VAL A 87 -10.34 -10.53 -8.66
N GLN A 88 -9.58 -11.46 -9.25
CA GLN A 88 -8.77 -12.46 -8.56
C GLN A 88 -7.45 -12.71 -9.32
N GLY A 89 -6.46 -13.25 -8.64
CA GLY A 89 -5.18 -13.58 -9.23
C GLY A 89 -4.39 -12.36 -9.71
N GLN A 90 -3.75 -12.51 -10.85
CA GLN A 90 -2.94 -11.45 -11.47
C GLN A 90 -3.79 -10.66 -12.45
N VAL A 91 -4.01 -9.39 -12.18
CA VAL A 91 -4.88 -8.48 -12.95
C VAL A 91 -4.02 -7.53 -13.78
N PRO A 92 -3.94 -7.72 -15.11
CA PRO A 92 -3.19 -6.81 -15.96
C PRO A 92 -3.93 -5.48 -16.13
N VAL A 93 -3.19 -4.37 -16.00
CA VAL A 93 -3.70 -3.01 -16.19
C VAL A 93 -2.75 -2.18 -17.03
N THR A 94 -3.30 -1.25 -17.78
CA THR A 94 -2.56 -0.27 -18.57
C THR A 94 -2.87 1.14 -18.08
N MET A 95 -1.84 1.86 -17.63
CA MET A 95 -1.92 3.29 -17.31
C MET A 95 -1.32 4.08 -18.48
N LYS A 96 -2.16 4.80 -19.25
CA LYS A 96 -1.67 5.76 -20.24
C LYS A 96 -1.30 7.04 -19.53
N THR A 97 -0.08 7.52 -19.75
CA THR A 97 0.44 8.71 -19.07
C THR A 97 1.12 9.67 -20.05
N SER A 98 1.33 10.91 -19.62
CA SER A 98 2.06 11.93 -20.39
C SER A 98 3.53 11.55 -20.69
N ILE A 99 4.11 10.60 -19.97
CA ILE A 99 5.48 10.13 -20.18
C ILE A 99 5.56 8.80 -20.96
N GLY A 100 4.41 8.24 -21.35
CA GLY A 100 4.27 6.97 -22.06
C GLY A 100 3.35 6.00 -21.33
N THR A 101 3.23 4.79 -21.87
CA THR A 101 2.38 3.74 -21.31
C THR A 101 3.13 2.99 -20.20
N LEU A 102 2.48 2.85 -19.05
CA LEU A 102 2.94 2.04 -17.93
C LEU A 102 2.03 0.81 -17.83
N ASP A 103 2.49 -0.33 -18.32
CA ASP A 103 1.81 -1.59 -18.11
C ASP A 103 2.18 -2.12 -16.73
N ALA A 104 1.19 -2.61 -16.00
CA ALA A 104 1.36 -3.17 -14.67
C ALA A 104 0.52 -4.44 -14.50
N THR A 105 0.90 -5.25 -13.54
CA THR A 105 0.13 -6.40 -13.09
C THR A 105 -0.18 -6.19 -11.61
N LEU A 106 -1.47 -6.19 -11.27
CA LEU A 106 -1.93 -6.12 -9.88
C LEU A 106 -2.06 -7.53 -9.32
N ASP A 107 -1.85 -7.69 -8.03
CA ASP A 107 -1.84 -8.98 -7.33
C ASP A 107 -3.04 -9.07 -6.37
N ALA A 108 -4.19 -9.53 -6.89
CA ALA A 108 -5.40 -9.67 -6.12
C ALA A 108 -5.37 -10.86 -5.15
N ASP A 109 -4.38 -11.75 -5.23
CA ASP A 109 -4.18 -12.80 -4.24
C ASP A 109 -3.52 -12.26 -2.96
N LYS A 110 -2.66 -11.24 -3.10
CA LYS A 110 -1.98 -10.59 -1.97
C LYS A 110 -2.77 -9.45 -1.36
N ALA A 111 -3.43 -8.66 -2.19
CA ALA A 111 -4.14 -7.46 -1.77
C ALA A 111 -5.52 -7.37 -2.44
N PRO A 112 -6.41 -8.33 -2.16
CA PRO A 112 -7.70 -8.43 -2.83
C PRO A 112 -8.56 -7.17 -2.68
N CYS A 113 -8.60 -6.56 -1.51
CA CYS A 113 -9.43 -5.37 -1.26
C CYS A 113 -8.84 -4.12 -1.93
N THR A 114 -7.54 -3.97 -1.88
CA THR A 114 -6.83 -2.87 -2.54
C THR A 114 -6.95 -2.95 -4.06
N VAL A 115 -6.76 -4.14 -4.64
CA VAL A 115 -6.89 -4.34 -6.10
C VAL A 115 -8.33 -4.14 -6.54
N ASN A 116 -9.32 -4.67 -5.80
CA ASN A 116 -10.74 -4.46 -6.08
C ASN A 116 -11.10 -2.96 -6.10
N SER A 117 -10.63 -2.20 -5.11
CA SER A 117 -10.83 -0.76 -5.06
C SER A 117 -10.15 -0.04 -6.22
N PHE A 118 -8.87 -0.35 -6.50
CA PHE A 118 -8.13 0.28 -7.59
C PHE A 118 -8.81 0.08 -8.95
N VAL A 119 -9.23 -1.16 -9.24
CA VAL A 119 -9.92 -1.50 -10.49
C VAL A 119 -11.29 -0.82 -10.57
N SER A 120 -12.05 -0.80 -9.48
CA SER A 120 -13.33 -0.09 -9.40
C SER A 120 -13.18 1.40 -9.68
N LEU A 121 -12.21 2.05 -9.06
CA LEU A 121 -11.88 3.46 -9.29
C LEU A 121 -11.44 3.73 -10.74
N ALA A 122 -10.63 2.83 -11.31
CA ALA A 122 -10.22 2.92 -12.71
C ALA A 122 -11.42 2.83 -13.67
N LYS A 123 -12.31 1.87 -13.46
CA LYS A 123 -13.54 1.71 -14.26
C LYS A 123 -14.47 2.94 -14.18
N GLN A 124 -14.45 3.65 -13.06
CA GLN A 124 -15.21 4.88 -12.86
C GLN A 124 -14.49 6.15 -13.37
N GLY A 125 -13.30 6.00 -13.98
CA GLY A 125 -12.49 7.13 -14.48
C GLY A 125 -11.93 8.03 -13.36
N PHE A 126 -11.82 7.52 -12.15
CA PHE A 126 -11.34 8.31 -11.00
C PHE A 126 -9.94 8.87 -11.21
N PHE A 127 -9.07 8.09 -11.86
CA PHE A 127 -7.69 8.46 -12.13
C PHE A 127 -7.50 9.26 -13.42
N ASP A 128 -8.56 9.41 -14.24
CA ASP A 128 -8.44 10.05 -15.56
C ASP A 128 -8.08 11.53 -15.44
N LYS A 129 -7.06 11.93 -16.22
CA LYS A 129 -6.54 13.31 -16.24
C LYS A 129 -6.04 13.82 -14.89
N THR A 130 -5.53 12.92 -14.04
CA THR A 130 -4.96 13.27 -12.73
C THR A 130 -3.45 13.38 -12.78
N GLN A 131 -2.88 14.29 -12.00
CA GLN A 131 -1.43 14.46 -11.90
C GLN A 131 -0.85 13.63 -10.76
N CYS A 132 0.34 13.09 -10.97
CA CYS A 132 1.16 12.58 -9.87
C CYS A 132 1.78 13.77 -9.16
N HIS A 133 1.35 14.01 -7.95
CA HIS A 133 1.60 15.24 -7.21
C HIS A 133 2.91 15.28 -6.43
N ARG A 134 3.58 14.13 -6.22
CA ARG A 134 4.83 14.07 -5.46
C ARG A 134 5.84 13.13 -6.11
N LEU A 135 7.06 13.60 -6.20
CA LEU A 135 8.25 12.82 -6.59
C LEU A 135 9.31 12.95 -5.51
N THR A 136 9.90 11.84 -5.10
CA THR A 136 11.08 11.85 -4.24
C THR A 136 12.29 11.33 -4.99
N THR A 137 13.44 11.98 -4.81
CA THR A 137 14.69 11.70 -5.54
C THR A 137 15.90 11.55 -4.61
N ALA A 138 15.66 11.55 -3.30
CA ALA A 138 16.66 11.36 -2.26
C ALA A 138 16.09 10.46 -1.16
N SER A 139 16.91 9.56 -0.62
CA SER A 139 16.60 8.57 0.41
C SER A 139 15.55 7.54 0.00
N ILE A 140 14.43 7.96 -0.55
CA ILE A 140 13.38 7.10 -1.15
C ILE A 140 13.12 7.55 -2.59
N PHE A 141 12.67 6.64 -3.45
CA PHE A 141 12.58 6.84 -4.90
C PHE A 141 11.20 6.44 -5.42
N VAL A 142 10.22 7.32 -5.17
CA VAL A 142 8.82 7.06 -5.48
C VAL A 142 8.19 8.20 -6.27
N LEU A 143 7.23 7.86 -7.12
CA LEU A 143 6.28 8.79 -7.73
C LEU A 143 4.90 8.48 -7.15
N GLN A 144 4.30 9.45 -6.45
CA GLN A 144 2.97 9.30 -5.83
C GLN A 144 1.90 9.97 -6.67
N CYS A 145 0.81 9.24 -6.88
CA CYS A 145 -0.32 9.57 -7.75
C CYS A 145 -1.64 9.23 -7.06
N GLY A 146 -2.76 9.34 -7.78
CA GLY A 146 -4.06 8.83 -7.35
C GLY A 146 -4.92 9.80 -6.57
N ASP A 147 -4.52 11.09 -6.52
CA ASP A 147 -5.33 12.19 -6.00
C ASP A 147 -5.84 13.07 -7.15
N PRO A 148 -7.15 13.09 -7.46
CA PRO A 148 -7.70 13.95 -8.51
C PRO A 148 -7.54 15.44 -8.25
N SER A 149 -7.36 15.87 -7.01
CA SER A 149 -7.11 17.29 -6.68
C SER A 149 -5.67 17.71 -6.98
N GLY A 150 -4.74 16.75 -7.03
CA GLY A 150 -3.31 17.03 -7.19
C GLY A 150 -2.64 17.67 -5.96
N THR A 151 -3.33 17.77 -4.82
CA THR A 151 -2.82 18.41 -3.60
C THR A 151 -2.13 17.44 -2.64
N GLY A 152 -2.32 16.14 -2.84
CA GLY A 152 -1.85 15.09 -1.93
C GLY A 152 -2.78 14.81 -0.75
N THR A 153 -3.94 15.47 -0.69
CA THR A 153 -4.93 15.29 0.39
C THR A 153 -6.25 14.69 -0.07
N GLY A 154 -6.47 14.57 -1.40
CA GLY A 154 -7.70 14.04 -1.94
C GLY A 154 -7.78 12.51 -1.91
N GLY A 155 -9.00 12.00 -1.94
CA GLY A 155 -9.31 10.57 -1.88
C GLY A 155 -10.68 10.22 -2.43
N PRO A 156 -11.09 8.95 -2.36
CA PRO A 156 -12.33 8.45 -2.93
C PRO A 156 -13.54 8.62 -2.00
N GLY A 157 -13.35 9.14 -0.77
CA GLY A 157 -14.39 9.29 0.24
C GLY A 157 -14.63 8.04 1.10
N TYR A 158 -13.75 7.05 0.97
CA TYR A 158 -13.70 5.85 1.80
C TYR A 158 -12.25 5.43 2.03
N THR A 159 -12.00 4.61 3.03
CA THR A 159 -10.69 4.01 3.28
C THR A 159 -10.66 2.53 2.94
N ILE A 160 -9.46 1.99 2.81
CA ILE A 160 -9.18 0.60 2.49
C ILE A 160 -8.36 0.02 3.64
N PRO A 161 -8.68 -1.17 4.17
CA PRO A 161 -7.88 -1.83 5.18
C PRO A 161 -6.48 -2.14 4.66
N ASP A 162 -5.50 -2.11 5.55
CA ASP A 162 -4.14 -2.51 5.23
C ASP A 162 -4.06 -4.03 4.97
N GLU A 163 -3.41 -4.43 3.88
CA GLU A 163 -3.19 -5.83 3.51
C GLU A 163 -1.68 -6.13 3.55
N LEU A 164 -1.17 -6.31 4.77
CA LEU A 164 0.25 -6.42 5.07
C LEU A 164 0.63 -7.84 5.49
N SER A 165 1.75 -8.35 4.99
CA SER A 165 2.40 -9.57 5.47
C SER A 165 3.43 -9.30 6.57
N GLY A 166 3.84 -8.04 6.75
CA GLY A 166 4.93 -7.62 7.63
C GLY A 166 6.32 -7.82 7.03
N HIS A 167 6.41 -8.27 5.77
CA HIS A 167 7.65 -8.52 5.05
C HIS A 167 7.71 -7.80 3.69
N GLU A 168 6.94 -6.71 3.53
CA GLU A 168 6.88 -5.94 2.31
C GLU A 168 8.25 -5.38 1.96
N THR A 169 8.59 -5.46 0.67
CA THR A 169 9.80 -4.88 0.09
C THR A 169 9.43 -4.00 -1.10
N TYR A 170 10.18 -2.93 -1.26
CA TYR A 170 9.84 -1.88 -2.23
C TYR A 170 10.94 -1.74 -3.28
N GLY A 171 11.12 -2.80 -4.06
CA GLY A 171 12.01 -2.82 -5.21
C GLY A 171 11.44 -2.05 -6.40
N ALA A 172 12.29 -1.73 -7.37
CA ALA A 172 11.87 -1.01 -8.58
C ALA A 172 10.71 -1.71 -9.31
N GLY A 173 9.69 -0.95 -9.62
CA GLY A 173 8.43 -1.39 -10.22
C GLY A 173 7.30 -1.61 -9.20
N THR A 174 7.56 -1.70 -7.92
CA THR A 174 6.50 -1.91 -6.91
C THR A 174 5.43 -0.82 -6.98
N LEU A 175 4.16 -1.25 -7.02
CA LEU A 175 2.98 -0.44 -6.76
C LEU A 175 2.54 -0.67 -5.32
N ALA A 176 2.46 0.40 -4.53
CA ALA A 176 2.01 0.31 -3.14
C ALA A 176 1.03 1.43 -2.78
N MET A 177 0.09 1.13 -1.88
CA MET A 177 -0.90 2.07 -1.39
C MET A 177 -0.25 3.08 -0.45
N ALA A 178 -0.50 4.36 -0.69
CA ALA A 178 -0.14 5.41 0.25
C ALA A 178 -1.14 5.44 1.41
N ASN A 179 -0.66 5.75 2.60
CA ASN A 179 -1.48 5.92 3.80
C ASN A 179 -1.05 7.18 4.58
N THR A 180 -1.81 7.57 5.57
CA THR A 180 -1.55 8.75 6.40
C THR A 180 -0.59 8.49 7.56
N GLY A 181 -0.01 7.29 7.65
CA GLY A 181 0.74 6.80 8.80
C GLY A 181 -0.15 6.22 9.91
N GLN A 182 -1.47 6.21 9.71
CA GLN A 182 -2.41 5.48 10.55
C GLN A 182 -2.78 4.15 9.88
N PRO A 183 -3.05 3.10 10.64
CA PRO A 183 -3.57 1.85 10.11
C PRO A 183 -4.89 2.08 9.34
N ASP A 184 -5.12 1.28 8.31
CA ASP A 184 -6.37 1.25 7.53
C ASP A 184 -6.79 2.61 6.95
N SER A 185 -5.80 3.46 6.63
CA SER A 185 -6.01 4.80 6.09
C SER A 185 -5.67 4.92 4.60
N GLY A 186 -5.46 3.82 3.91
CA GLY A 186 -5.37 3.76 2.45
C GLY A 186 -6.65 4.26 1.79
N GLY A 187 -6.54 4.83 0.58
CA GLY A 187 -7.69 5.32 -0.17
C GLY A 187 -7.49 5.12 -1.66
N SER A 188 -7.29 6.21 -2.41
CA SER A 188 -6.98 6.15 -3.85
C SER A 188 -5.53 6.46 -4.16
N GLN A 189 -4.78 7.07 -3.24
CA GLN A 189 -3.42 7.45 -3.51
C GLN A 189 -2.49 6.25 -3.43
N PHE A 190 -1.63 6.13 -4.42
CA PHE A 190 -0.63 5.08 -4.53
C PHE A 190 0.71 5.66 -4.96
N PHE A 191 1.77 4.90 -4.74
CA PHE A 191 3.08 5.26 -5.27
C PHE A 191 3.70 4.13 -6.10
N ILE A 192 4.52 4.54 -7.05
CA ILE A 192 5.29 3.66 -7.91
C ILE A 192 6.76 3.83 -7.54
N VAL A 193 7.38 2.74 -7.15
CA VAL A 193 8.82 2.71 -6.84
C VAL A 193 9.59 2.64 -8.16
N TYR A 194 10.43 3.62 -8.46
CA TYR A 194 11.22 3.61 -9.70
C TYR A 194 12.69 3.21 -9.49
N GLN A 195 13.14 3.11 -8.24
CA GLN A 195 14.44 2.57 -7.80
C GLN A 195 14.25 1.98 -6.41
N ASP A 196 14.98 0.91 -6.08
CA ASP A 196 14.89 0.23 -4.78
C ASP A 196 14.92 1.23 -3.63
N THR A 197 13.96 1.09 -2.73
CA THR A 197 13.65 2.10 -1.70
C THR A 197 13.51 1.44 -0.33
N PRO A 198 14.28 1.89 0.69
CA PRO A 198 14.25 1.32 2.03
C PRO A 198 13.09 1.92 2.86
N LEU A 199 11.86 1.47 2.59
CA LEU A 199 10.69 1.82 3.38
C LEU A 199 10.38 0.73 4.41
N PRO A 200 9.79 1.09 5.57
CA PRO A 200 9.27 0.10 6.51
C PRO A 200 8.09 -0.67 5.88
N PRO A 201 7.84 -1.93 6.29
CA PRO A 201 6.80 -2.79 5.69
C PRO A 201 5.39 -2.39 6.18
N THR A 202 4.99 -1.15 5.93
CA THR A 202 3.74 -0.53 6.40
C THR A 202 2.84 -0.03 5.26
N TYR A 203 3.19 -0.35 4.01
CA TYR A 203 2.42 0.05 2.83
C TYR A 203 1.99 -1.19 2.07
N THR A 204 0.71 -1.37 1.86
CA THR A 204 0.16 -2.50 1.09
C THR A 204 0.74 -2.54 -0.33
N VAL A 205 1.49 -3.59 -0.63
CA VAL A 205 2.00 -3.85 -1.98
C VAL A 205 0.93 -4.59 -2.77
N PHE A 206 0.39 -3.95 -3.82
CA PHE A 206 -0.73 -4.49 -4.57
C PHE A 206 -0.44 -4.74 -6.05
N GLY A 207 0.79 -4.52 -6.53
CA GLY A 207 1.13 -4.80 -7.91
C GLY A 207 2.55 -4.41 -8.29
N LYS A 208 2.82 -4.53 -9.60
CA LYS A 208 4.14 -4.24 -10.17
C LYS A 208 4.02 -3.67 -11.58
N VAL A 209 4.70 -2.55 -11.82
CA VAL A 209 4.91 -1.94 -13.15
C VAL A 209 5.97 -2.71 -13.91
N SER A 210 5.80 -2.86 -15.21
CA SER A 210 6.73 -3.54 -16.11
C SER A 210 8.09 -2.83 -16.20
N ALA A 211 9.14 -3.57 -16.54
CA ALA A 211 10.48 -2.99 -16.67
C ALA A 211 10.58 -1.85 -17.71
N PRO A 212 9.88 -1.86 -18.85
CA PRO A 212 9.79 -0.71 -19.72
C PRO A 212 9.17 0.52 -19.07
N GLY A 213 8.08 0.34 -18.29
CA GLY A 213 7.43 1.41 -17.53
C GLY A 213 8.37 2.02 -16.49
N VAL A 214 9.11 1.19 -15.75
CA VAL A 214 10.12 1.67 -14.79
C VAL A 214 11.17 2.56 -15.47
N LYS A 215 11.63 2.23 -16.69
CA LYS A 215 12.57 3.08 -17.43
C LYS A 215 11.99 4.44 -17.78
N LEU A 216 10.69 4.53 -18.10
CA LEU A 216 10.01 5.80 -18.36
C LEU A 216 9.97 6.65 -17.07
N LEU A 217 9.61 6.04 -15.94
CA LEU A 217 9.62 6.71 -14.63
C LEU A 217 11.01 7.22 -14.24
N GLN A 218 12.03 6.39 -14.39
CA GLN A 218 13.43 6.78 -14.14
C GLN A 218 13.89 7.95 -15.04
N LYS A 219 13.47 7.97 -16.31
CA LYS A 219 13.77 9.08 -17.23
C LYS A 219 13.11 10.37 -16.77
N ALA A 220 11.86 10.32 -16.32
CA ALA A 220 11.15 11.49 -15.78
C ALA A 220 11.79 11.95 -14.46
N ALA A 221 12.08 11.02 -13.53
CA ALA A 221 12.67 11.31 -12.24
C ALA A 221 14.06 11.95 -12.31
N LYS A 222 14.85 11.65 -13.36
CA LYS A 222 16.15 12.30 -13.61
C LYS A 222 16.07 13.81 -13.80
N GLN A 223 14.91 14.36 -14.14
CA GLN A 223 14.70 15.81 -14.25
C GLN A 223 14.53 16.47 -12.89
N GLY A 224 14.34 15.65 -11.83
CA GLY A 224 14.23 16.11 -10.45
C GLY A 224 12.85 16.64 -10.09
N THR A 225 12.80 17.20 -8.90
CA THR A 225 11.62 17.79 -8.28
C THR A 225 11.87 19.27 -8.01
N ASP A 226 10.79 20.04 -7.77
CA ASP A 226 10.86 21.46 -7.39
C ASP A 226 11.32 21.69 -5.93
N ASN A 227 11.49 20.62 -5.15
CA ASN A 227 11.85 20.63 -3.73
C ASN A 227 10.84 21.36 -2.83
N ALA A 228 9.59 21.45 -3.23
CA ALA A 228 8.55 22.17 -2.47
C ALA A 228 8.31 21.57 -1.07
N PHE A 229 8.61 20.27 -0.87
CA PHE A 229 8.44 19.56 0.40
C PHE A 229 9.77 19.29 1.12
N GLY A 230 10.90 19.68 0.52
CA GLY A 230 12.25 19.50 1.05
C GLY A 230 13.24 19.06 -0.03
N GLN A 231 14.51 18.97 0.33
CA GLN A 231 15.58 18.58 -0.60
C GLN A 231 15.29 17.20 -1.21
N GLY A 232 15.07 17.16 -2.52
CA GLY A 232 14.76 15.93 -3.26
C GLY A 232 13.33 15.43 -3.09
N ASP A 233 12.40 16.25 -2.57
CA ASP A 233 10.99 15.94 -2.38
C ASP A 233 10.12 17.13 -2.81
N GLY A 234 9.14 16.89 -3.66
CA GLY A 234 8.25 17.95 -4.19
C GLY A 234 7.51 17.48 -5.44
N HIS A 235 7.02 18.42 -6.23
CA HIS A 235 6.36 18.10 -7.48
C HIS A 235 7.40 17.71 -8.54
N PRO A 236 7.10 16.72 -9.40
CA PRO A 236 8.01 16.36 -10.49
C PRO A 236 8.16 17.53 -11.46
N LYS A 237 9.41 17.92 -11.82
CA LYS A 237 9.68 18.97 -12.83
C LYS A 237 9.15 18.62 -14.21
N VAL A 238 9.12 17.35 -14.56
CA VAL A 238 8.36 16.84 -15.70
C VAL A 238 7.03 16.35 -15.16
N ALA A 239 5.97 17.10 -15.38
CA ALA A 239 4.63 16.71 -14.94
C ALA A 239 4.25 15.35 -15.52
N VAL A 240 3.86 14.44 -14.63
CA VAL A 240 3.34 13.12 -14.99
C VAL A 240 1.83 13.13 -14.75
N THR A 241 1.08 13.04 -15.85
CA THR A 241 -0.39 12.97 -15.82
C THR A 241 -0.82 11.57 -16.22
N ILE A 242 -1.71 10.97 -15.44
CA ILE A 242 -2.42 9.75 -15.82
C ILE A 242 -3.57 10.17 -16.74
N ASP A 243 -3.52 9.77 -17.99
CA ASP A 243 -4.59 10.04 -18.94
C ASP A 243 -5.78 9.12 -18.74
N THR A 244 -5.51 7.83 -18.60
CA THR A 244 -6.51 6.78 -18.32
C THR A 244 -5.85 5.60 -17.62
N VAL A 245 -6.64 4.84 -16.85
CA VAL A 245 -6.28 3.52 -16.35
C VAL A 245 -7.32 2.52 -16.84
N THR A 246 -6.87 1.43 -17.45
CA THR A 246 -7.74 0.36 -17.97
C THR A 246 -7.30 -1.00 -17.48
N GLU A 247 -8.25 -1.83 -17.07
CA GLU A 247 -8.06 -3.28 -16.89
C GLU A 247 -8.07 -3.94 -18.29
N ASN A 248 -7.20 -4.93 -18.52
CA ASN A 248 -7.00 -5.58 -19.83
C ASN A 248 -7.61 -6.98 -19.87
#